data_ff6c166c2b2ead58f049c0611de51291
#
_entry.id   ff6c166c2b2ead58f049c0611de51291
#
_cell.length_a   1.000
_cell.length_b   1.000
_cell.length_c   1.000
_cell.angle_alpha   90.00
_cell.angle_beta   90.00
_cell.angle_gamma   90.00
#
_symmetry.space_group_name_H-M   'P 1'
#
loop_
_entity.id
_entity.type
_entity.pdbx_description
1 polymer ?
#
loop_
_entity_poly.entity_id
_entity_poly.type
_entity_poly.pdbx_seq_one_letter_code
_entity_poly.pdbx_strand_id
1 'polypeptide(L)'
;MRSAGAALASPRRVPGALSAVAFAAVMALGGGWARADHQLDPALREVVGHAIAEAQCFTNPYDSAVWYTLMEPRLRPIVKEQSERLEILKQVYCETHRAGEARVPPGLVMALIAIESRFDRWAVSASGAVGLMQVMPFWPEKLGMRRFELVRVAANVRMGCAILRYYLGYEHNDVRKALARYNGSPGKRDYPDRVLTAWGRWNGADDLGFPATATTH
;
A
#
# COMPACT_ATOMS: atom_id res chain seq x y z
N MET A 1 77.14 26.33 -8.52
CA MET A 1 77.97 25.82 -7.39
C MET A 1 77.06 24.98 -6.50
N ARG A 2 77.48 23.71 -6.34
CA ARG A 2 77.17 22.76 -5.25
C ARG A 2 75.68 22.50 -4.94
N SER A 3 75.08 21.38 -5.35
CA SER A 3 75.35 20.00 -4.90
C SER A 3 75.03 19.75 -3.42
N ALA A 4 73.98 18.94 -3.20
CA ALA A 4 73.84 17.87 -2.21
C ALA A 4 72.35 17.56 -2.09
N GLY A 5 71.80 16.42 -2.33
CA GLY A 5 72.30 15.08 -2.06
C GLY A 5 71.41 14.45 -1.01
N ALA A 6 70.60 13.57 -1.47
CA ALA A 6 70.25 12.27 -0.90
C ALA A 6 69.53 12.20 0.45
N ALA A 7 68.54 11.40 0.54
CA ALA A 7 68.62 10.08 1.12
C ALA A 7 67.25 9.42 1.15
N LEU A 8 67.19 8.31 0.47
CA LEU A 8 66.16 7.27 0.57
C LEU A 8 66.17 6.67 1.97
N ALA A 9 65.03 6.72 2.66
CA ALA A 9 64.82 5.89 3.86
C ALA A 9 63.75 4.85 3.59
N SER A 10 64.17 3.60 3.64
CA SER A 10 63.36 2.39 3.50
C SER A 10 62.29 2.28 4.60
N PRO A 11 61.13 1.73 4.31
CA PRO A 11 60.16 1.40 5.34
C PRO A 11 60.54 0.09 6.03
N ARG A 12 60.64 0.14 7.35
CA ARG A 12 60.83 -1.03 8.22
C ARG A 12 59.53 -1.88 8.16
N ARG A 13 59.72 -3.15 7.82
CA ARG A 13 58.76 -4.22 8.00
C ARG A 13 58.56 -4.47 9.49
N VAL A 14 57.28 -4.45 9.92
CA VAL A 14 56.86 -5.00 11.22
C VAL A 14 56.12 -6.31 10.92
N PRO A 15 56.53 -7.44 11.48
CA PRO A 15 55.76 -8.68 11.39
C PRO A 15 54.71 -8.70 12.52
N GLY A 16 53.47 -8.85 12.18
CA GLY A 16 52.37 -9.06 13.10
C GLY A 16 51.35 -9.94 12.46
N ALA A 17 51.65 -11.24 12.50
CA ALA A 17 50.67 -12.26 12.23
C ALA A 17 49.62 -12.32 13.37
N LEU A 18 48.51 -12.95 13.08
CA LEU A 18 47.42 -13.37 13.98
C LEU A 18 46.29 -12.36 14.20
N SER A 19 45.26 -12.53 13.39
CA SER A 19 43.89 -12.76 13.84
C SER A 19 42.92 -12.84 12.65
N ALA A 20 43.07 -13.85 11.87
CA ALA A 20 42.11 -14.26 10.86
C ALA A 20 41.26 -15.43 11.41
N VAL A 21 40.62 -15.21 12.56
CA VAL A 21 39.61 -16.13 13.10
C VAL A 21 38.67 -15.34 13.98
N ALA A 22 37.61 -14.79 13.42
CA ALA A 22 36.38 -14.41 14.10
C ALA A 22 35.36 -13.70 13.18
N PHE A 23 35.25 -14.08 11.92
CA PHE A 23 34.20 -13.52 11.04
C PHE A 23 33.36 -14.58 10.31
N ALA A 24 33.38 -15.81 10.81
CA ALA A 24 32.67 -16.92 10.17
C ALA A 24 31.58 -17.55 11.03
N ALA A 25 31.08 -16.88 12.07
CA ALA A 25 30.05 -17.46 12.97
C ALA A 25 28.82 -16.59 13.20
N VAL A 26 28.54 -15.57 12.38
CA VAL A 26 27.31 -14.75 12.50
C VAL A 26 26.38 -14.88 11.27
N MET A 27 26.71 -15.74 10.33
CA MET A 27 25.86 -16.01 9.13
C MET A 27 24.95 -17.24 9.27
N ALA A 28 24.73 -17.75 10.48
CA ALA A 28 23.85 -18.92 10.70
C ALA A 28 22.64 -18.65 11.56
N LEU A 29 22.35 -17.38 11.91
CA LEU A 29 21.04 -16.96 12.39
C LEU A 29 20.34 -16.15 11.29
N GLY A 30 20.34 -16.70 10.10
CA GLY A 30 19.39 -16.37 9.07
C GLY A 30 18.01 -16.64 9.62
N GLY A 31 17.43 -15.63 10.30
CA GLY A 31 16.02 -15.60 10.60
C GLY A 31 15.32 -15.86 9.27
N GLY A 32 14.83 -17.08 9.11
CA GLY A 32 13.92 -17.41 8.04
C GLY A 32 12.80 -16.41 8.10
N TRP A 33 12.85 -15.42 7.25
CA TRP A 33 11.66 -14.72 6.84
C TRP A 33 10.79 -15.82 6.27
N ALA A 34 9.93 -16.36 7.13
CA ALA A 34 8.87 -17.21 6.68
C ALA A 34 8.21 -16.40 5.57
N ARG A 35 8.51 -16.74 4.33
CA ARG A 35 7.62 -16.47 3.22
C ARG A 35 6.33 -17.11 3.72
N ALA A 36 5.45 -16.29 4.29
CA ALA A 36 4.07 -16.64 4.41
C ALA A 36 3.70 -16.94 2.96
N ASP A 37 3.65 -18.22 2.65
CA ASP A 37 3.09 -18.72 1.41
C ASP A 37 1.63 -18.28 1.51
N HIS A 38 1.35 -17.08 0.99
CA HIS A 38 0.02 -16.58 0.84
C HIS A 38 -0.63 -17.48 -0.21
N GLN A 39 -1.01 -18.67 0.24
CA GLN A 39 -1.97 -19.46 -0.51
C GLN A 39 -3.18 -18.56 -0.64
N LEU A 40 -3.27 -17.97 -1.83
CA LEU A 40 -4.39 -17.12 -2.19
C LEU A 40 -5.65 -17.93 -1.99
N ASP A 41 -6.45 -17.47 -1.05
CA ASP A 41 -7.80 -17.98 -0.86
C ASP A 41 -8.51 -17.96 -2.23
N PRO A 42 -8.96 -19.11 -2.74
CA PRO A 42 -9.66 -19.17 -4.02
C PRO A 42 -10.87 -18.24 -4.08
N ALA A 43 -11.57 -18.06 -2.96
CA ALA A 43 -12.71 -17.16 -2.86
C ALA A 43 -12.27 -15.69 -3.03
N LEU A 44 -11.14 -15.29 -2.45
CA LEU A 44 -10.59 -13.94 -2.65
C LEU A 44 -10.17 -13.71 -4.11
N ARG A 45 -9.60 -14.73 -4.77
CA ARG A 45 -9.26 -14.65 -6.20
C ARG A 45 -10.48 -14.41 -7.07
N GLU A 46 -11.59 -15.13 -6.80
CA GLU A 46 -12.85 -14.98 -7.52
C GLU A 46 -13.42 -13.56 -7.33
N VAL A 47 -13.49 -13.08 -6.09
CA VAL A 47 -13.98 -11.73 -5.76
C VAL A 47 -13.16 -10.65 -6.47
N VAL A 48 -11.83 -10.75 -6.46
CA VAL A 48 -10.97 -9.77 -7.15
C VAL A 48 -11.14 -9.86 -8.68
N GLY A 49 -11.32 -11.06 -9.24
CA GLY A 49 -11.59 -11.26 -10.66
C GLY A 49 -12.89 -10.59 -11.10
N HIS A 50 -13.99 -10.78 -10.37
CA HIS A 50 -15.27 -10.12 -10.62
C HIS A 50 -15.17 -8.58 -10.50
N ALA A 51 -14.49 -8.08 -9.48
CA ALA A 51 -14.32 -6.65 -9.27
C ALA A 51 -13.66 -5.95 -10.47
N ILE A 52 -12.76 -6.63 -11.18
CA ILE A 52 -12.04 -6.08 -12.35
C ILE A 52 -12.92 -6.01 -13.59
N ALA A 53 -13.90 -6.92 -13.73
CA ALA A 53 -14.70 -7.06 -14.95
C ALA A 53 -15.76 -5.96 -15.14
N GLU A 54 -16.23 -5.30 -14.07
CA GLU A 54 -17.37 -4.37 -14.13
C GLU A 54 -17.03 -2.96 -13.67
N ALA A 55 -17.29 -1.94 -14.49
CA ALA A 55 -17.14 -0.53 -14.11
C ALA A 55 -18.20 0.36 -14.72
N GLN A 56 -19.30 0.59 -14.00
CA GLN A 56 -20.10 1.82 -14.16
C GLN A 56 -20.07 2.63 -12.87
N CYS A 57 -19.74 3.90 -13.02
CA CYS A 57 -19.41 4.81 -11.93
C CYS A 57 -20.26 6.07 -12.05
N PHE A 58 -20.76 6.58 -10.94
CA PHE A 58 -21.62 7.75 -10.76
C PHE A 58 -23.05 7.55 -11.26
N THR A 59 -23.93 7.14 -10.37
CA THR A 59 -25.38 7.13 -10.58
C THR A 59 -26.03 8.47 -10.21
N ASN A 60 -25.35 9.27 -9.38
CA ASN A 60 -25.84 10.57 -8.92
C ASN A 60 -24.77 11.65 -9.12
N PRO A 61 -24.99 12.65 -9.99
CA PRO A 61 -24.02 13.73 -10.22
C PRO A 61 -23.83 14.66 -9.01
N TYR A 62 -24.82 14.77 -8.12
CA TYR A 62 -24.70 15.60 -6.92
C TYR A 62 -23.72 15.02 -5.91
N ASP A 63 -23.78 13.71 -5.68
CA ASP A 63 -22.86 13.03 -4.76
C ASP A 63 -21.41 13.13 -5.25
N SER A 64 -21.20 13.01 -6.56
CA SER A 64 -19.87 13.19 -7.15
C SER A 64 -19.35 14.62 -6.98
N ALA A 65 -20.22 15.62 -7.19
CA ALA A 65 -19.85 17.02 -7.02
C ALA A 65 -19.44 17.34 -5.57
N VAL A 66 -20.19 16.85 -4.60
CA VAL A 66 -19.87 16.99 -3.17
C VAL A 66 -18.56 16.29 -2.85
N TRP A 67 -18.37 15.05 -3.33
CA TRP A 67 -17.13 14.29 -3.15
C TRP A 67 -15.91 15.05 -3.64
N TYR A 68 -15.92 15.52 -4.88
CA TYR A 68 -14.81 16.28 -5.43
C TYR A 68 -14.56 17.59 -4.69
N THR A 69 -15.61 18.32 -4.33
CA THR A 69 -15.50 19.59 -3.59
C THR A 69 -14.82 19.40 -2.24
N LEU A 70 -15.08 18.29 -1.56
CA LEU A 70 -14.52 18.01 -0.24
C LEU A 70 -13.09 17.44 -0.34
N MET A 71 -12.79 16.58 -1.32
CA MET A 71 -11.56 15.78 -1.33
C MET A 71 -10.45 16.39 -2.20
N GLU A 72 -10.78 17.07 -3.29
CA GLU A 72 -9.75 17.64 -4.17
C GLU A 72 -8.83 18.63 -3.44
N PRO A 73 -9.34 19.58 -2.64
CA PRO A 73 -8.47 20.50 -1.90
C PRO A 73 -7.54 19.79 -0.91
N ARG A 74 -7.98 18.67 -0.33
CA ARG A 74 -7.17 17.88 0.62
C ARG A 74 -6.08 17.09 -0.08
N LEU A 75 -6.31 16.66 -1.32
CA LEU A 75 -5.36 15.89 -2.12
C LEU A 75 -4.35 16.79 -2.86
N ARG A 76 -4.71 18.04 -3.17
CA ARG A 76 -3.91 19.01 -3.91
C ARG A 76 -2.49 19.25 -3.35
N PRO A 77 -2.26 19.31 -2.04
CA PRO A 77 -0.91 19.46 -1.49
C PRO A 77 0.00 18.25 -1.78
N ILE A 78 -0.59 17.07 -1.96
CA ILE A 78 0.09 15.79 -2.06
C ILE A 78 0.35 15.42 -3.53
N VAL A 79 -0.70 15.39 -4.34
CA VAL A 79 -0.65 15.08 -5.78
C VAL A 79 -0.73 16.38 -6.56
N LYS A 80 0.32 16.75 -7.29
CA LYS A 80 0.42 18.05 -7.95
C LYS A 80 -0.38 18.12 -9.26
N GLU A 81 -0.42 17.01 -9.99
CA GLU A 81 -1.12 16.94 -11.27
C GLU A 81 -2.64 16.82 -11.06
N GLN A 82 -3.41 17.75 -11.63
CA GLN A 82 -4.85 17.80 -11.42
C GLN A 82 -5.58 16.60 -12.03
N SER A 83 -5.18 16.18 -13.20
CA SER A 83 -5.77 15.03 -13.90
C SER A 83 -5.62 13.75 -13.06
N GLU A 84 -4.45 13.55 -12.46
CA GLU A 84 -4.18 12.42 -11.58
C GLU A 84 -5.02 12.49 -10.29
N ARG A 85 -5.14 13.68 -9.66
CA ARG A 85 -6.03 13.84 -8.50
C ARG A 85 -7.46 13.44 -8.81
N LEU A 86 -7.99 13.96 -9.92
CA LEU A 86 -9.36 13.66 -10.33
C LEU A 86 -9.56 12.19 -10.67
N GLU A 87 -8.56 11.56 -11.31
CA GLU A 87 -8.59 10.12 -11.59
C GLU A 87 -8.60 9.29 -10.30
N ILE A 88 -7.74 9.60 -9.32
CA ILE A 88 -7.70 8.93 -8.02
C ILE A 88 -9.05 9.07 -7.31
N LEU A 89 -9.55 10.30 -7.19
CA LEU A 89 -10.80 10.57 -6.50
C LEU A 89 -11.98 9.87 -7.17
N LYS A 90 -12.03 9.89 -8.51
CA LYS A 90 -13.03 9.14 -9.27
C LYS A 90 -13.01 7.66 -8.93
N GLN A 91 -11.83 7.03 -8.98
CA GLN A 91 -11.75 5.59 -8.75
C GLN A 91 -12.07 5.21 -7.30
N VAL A 92 -11.62 6.00 -6.32
CA VAL A 92 -11.99 5.76 -4.91
C VAL A 92 -13.50 5.84 -4.72
N TYR A 93 -14.15 6.90 -5.23
CA TYR A 93 -15.59 7.03 -5.15
C TYR A 93 -16.31 5.84 -5.77
N CYS A 94 -15.93 5.47 -6.99
CA CYS A 94 -16.54 4.38 -7.73
C CYS A 94 -16.43 3.04 -7.02
N GLU A 95 -15.26 2.71 -6.54
CA GLU A 95 -15.03 1.42 -5.91
C GLU A 95 -15.65 1.32 -4.51
N THR A 96 -15.85 2.44 -3.84
CA THR A 96 -16.50 2.46 -2.52
C THR A 96 -18.02 2.48 -2.57
N HIS A 97 -18.60 2.91 -3.70
CA HIS A 97 -20.06 2.98 -3.93
C HIS A 97 -20.58 1.93 -4.93
N ARG A 98 -19.82 0.89 -5.13
CA ARG A 98 -20.15 -0.15 -6.11
C ARG A 98 -21.48 -0.83 -5.79
N ALA A 99 -22.40 -0.87 -6.78
CA ALA A 99 -23.70 -1.50 -6.61
C ALA A 99 -23.53 -3.02 -6.41
N GLY A 100 -24.34 -3.59 -5.48
CA GLY A 100 -24.34 -5.03 -5.21
C GLY A 100 -23.18 -5.53 -4.32
N GLU A 101 -22.25 -4.66 -3.95
CA GLU A 101 -21.13 -5.04 -3.07
C GLU A 101 -21.25 -4.37 -1.69
N ALA A 102 -20.60 -4.98 -0.69
CA ALA A 102 -20.49 -4.39 0.63
C ALA A 102 -19.75 -3.04 0.54
N ARG A 103 -20.32 -2.01 1.14
CA ARG A 103 -19.75 -0.67 1.13
C ARG A 103 -18.46 -0.63 1.95
N VAL A 104 -17.48 0.08 1.42
CA VAL A 104 -16.23 0.42 2.14
C VAL A 104 -16.19 1.93 2.31
N PRO A 105 -15.93 2.45 3.53
CA PRO A 105 -15.85 3.89 3.74
C PRO A 105 -14.81 4.55 2.83
N PRO A 106 -15.17 5.58 2.02
CA PRO A 106 -14.22 6.25 1.14
C PRO A 106 -13.04 6.85 1.88
N GLY A 107 -13.27 7.43 3.06
CA GLY A 107 -12.22 7.98 3.92
C GLY A 107 -11.22 6.93 4.38
N LEU A 108 -11.67 5.70 4.64
CA LEU A 108 -10.78 4.57 4.96
C LEU A 108 -9.87 4.22 3.78
N VAL A 109 -10.40 4.20 2.55
CA VAL A 109 -9.60 3.93 1.34
C VAL A 109 -8.58 5.04 1.10
N MET A 110 -8.98 6.32 1.26
CA MET A 110 -8.05 7.46 1.18
C MET A 110 -6.94 7.36 2.22
N ALA A 111 -7.27 6.99 3.46
CA ALA A 111 -6.30 6.79 4.53
C ALA A 111 -5.32 5.65 4.22
N LEU A 112 -5.85 4.54 3.68
CA LEU A 112 -5.04 3.40 3.30
C LEU A 112 -4.05 3.81 2.20
N ILE A 113 -4.50 4.46 1.12
CA ILE A 113 -3.62 4.97 0.06
C ILE A 113 -2.56 5.92 0.62
N ALA A 114 -2.93 6.81 1.56
CA ALA A 114 -1.99 7.73 2.19
C ALA A 114 -0.87 7.01 2.96
N ILE A 115 -1.17 5.89 3.62
CA ILE A 115 -0.20 5.08 4.37
C ILE A 115 0.63 4.18 3.46
N GLU A 116 0.02 3.61 2.43
CA GLU A 116 0.67 2.65 1.53
C GLU A 116 1.67 3.33 0.58
N SER A 117 1.26 4.40 -0.08
CA SER A 117 2.06 5.00 -1.15
C SER A 117 2.23 6.53 -1.03
N ARG A 118 1.55 7.19 -0.09
CA ARG A 118 1.39 8.65 -0.08
C ARG A 118 0.82 9.19 -1.41
N PHE A 119 -0.08 8.44 -2.01
CA PHE A 119 -0.68 8.70 -3.32
C PHE A 119 0.29 8.66 -4.51
N ASP A 120 1.45 8.03 -4.36
CA ASP A 120 2.37 7.77 -5.48
C ASP A 120 1.95 6.49 -6.21
N ARG A 121 1.40 6.64 -7.42
CA ARG A 121 1.00 5.52 -8.26
C ARG A 121 2.17 4.65 -8.74
N TRP A 122 3.40 5.19 -8.69
CA TRP A 122 4.61 4.50 -9.13
C TRP A 122 5.35 3.82 -7.98
N ALA A 123 4.87 3.97 -6.75
CA ALA A 123 5.51 3.41 -5.57
C ALA A 123 5.70 1.89 -5.70
N VAL A 124 6.91 1.42 -5.39
CA VAL A 124 7.25 0.00 -5.31
C VAL A 124 7.93 -0.25 -3.98
N SER A 125 7.39 -1.16 -3.18
CA SER A 125 7.98 -1.51 -1.89
C SER A 125 9.15 -2.50 -2.04
N ALA A 126 9.93 -2.67 -0.97
CA ALA A 126 11.00 -3.66 -0.92
C ALA A 126 10.48 -5.10 -1.12
N SER A 127 9.23 -5.39 -0.74
CA SER A 127 8.55 -6.67 -0.98
C SER A 127 7.95 -6.80 -2.37
N GLY A 128 8.04 -5.74 -3.20
CA GLY A 128 7.53 -5.72 -4.56
C GLY A 128 6.06 -5.33 -4.70
N ALA A 129 5.39 -4.86 -3.65
CA ALA A 129 4.06 -4.29 -3.75
C ALA A 129 4.07 -3.02 -4.61
N VAL A 130 3.02 -2.75 -5.39
CA VAL A 130 3.01 -1.71 -6.43
C VAL A 130 1.79 -0.80 -6.29
N GLY A 131 2.03 0.49 -6.52
CA GLY A 131 1.02 1.51 -6.77
C GLY A 131 0.32 2.04 -5.53
N LEU A 132 -0.79 2.74 -5.75
CA LEU A 132 -1.51 3.52 -4.73
C LEU A 132 -1.85 2.72 -3.48
N MET A 133 -2.40 1.53 -3.64
CA MET A 133 -2.83 0.65 -2.55
C MET A 133 -1.85 -0.49 -2.27
N GLN A 134 -0.62 -0.41 -2.82
CA GLN A 134 0.46 -1.39 -2.64
C GLN A 134 0.01 -2.83 -2.86
N VAL A 135 -0.57 -3.08 -4.02
CA VAL A 135 -1.06 -4.40 -4.41
C VAL A 135 0.12 -5.30 -4.81
N MET A 136 0.14 -6.52 -4.31
CA MET A 136 1.19 -7.49 -4.64
C MET A 136 1.06 -7.98 -6.09
N PRO A 137 2.17 -8.11 -6.85
CA PRO A 137 2.16 -8.47 -8.28
C PRO A 137 1.57 -9.83 -8.61
N PHE A 138 1.53 -10.75 -7.68
CA PHE A 138 0.93 -12.06 -7.91
C PHE A 138 -0.60 -11.98 -8.17
N TRP A 139 -1.26 -10.90 -7.72
CA TRP A 139 -2.69 -10.72 -7.96
C TRP A 139 -3.03 -10.56 -9.44
N PRO A 140 -2.44 -9.56 -10.16
CA PRO A 140 -2.68 -9.45 -11.59
C PRO A 140 -2.26 -10.70 -12.36
N GLU A 141 -1.12 -11.31 -12.04
CA GLU A 141 -0.63 -12.52 -12.72
C GLU A 141 -1.64 -13.68 -12.64
N LYS A 142 -2.24 -13.90 -11.45
CA LYS A 142 -3.28 -14.95 -11.27
C LYS A 142 -4.60 -14.65 -11.97
N LEU A 143 -4.83 -13.39 -12.31
CA LEU A 143 -6.01 -12.94 -13.07
C LEU A 143 -5.74 -12.79 -14.56
N GLY A 144 -4.56 -13.24 -15.05
CA GLY A 144 -4.15 -13.12 -16.45
C GLY A 144 -3.81 -11.68 -16.88
N MET A 145 -3.60 -10.78 -15.91
CA MET A 145 -3.20 -9.39 -16.14
C MET A 145 -1.69 -9.24 -16.02
N ARG A 146 -1.14 -8.20 -16.63
CA ARG A 146 0.29 -7.91 -16.55
C ARG A 146 0.61 -7.06 -15.32
N ARG A 147 1.76 -7.32 -14.68
CA ARG A 147 2.21 -6.61 -13.48
C ARG A 147 2.18 -5.09 -13.62
N PHE A 148 2.53 -4.54 -14.79
CA PHE A 148 2.56 -3.10 -14.99
C PHE A 148 1.16 -2.45 -14.98
N GLU A 149 0.08 -3.22 -15.03
CA GLU A 149 -1.27 -2.68 -14.88
C GLU A 149 -1.50 -2.12 -13.47
N LEU A 150 -0.71 -2.56 -12.49
CA LEU A 150 -0.78 -2.05 -11.12
C LEU A 150 -0.36 -0.57 -10.96
N VAL A 151 0.31 0.03 -11.94
CA VAL A 151 0.58 1.48 -11.91
C VAL A 151 -0.60 2.30 -12.46
N ARG A 152 -1.60 1.65 -13.03
CA ARG A 152 -2.84 2.30 -13.45
C ARG A 152 -3.75 2.52 -12.26
N VAL A 153 -4.16 3.76 -12.04
CA VAL A 153 -5.02 4.15 -10.91
C VAL A 153 -6.26 3.26 -10.81
N ALA A 154 -6.98 3.10 -11.93
CA ALA A 154 -8.20 2.31 -11.96
C ALA A 154 -7.99 0.85 -11.56
N ALA A 155 -6.99 0.18 -12.10
CA ALA A 155 -6.70 -1.23 -11.80
C ALA A 155 -6.25 -1.42 -10.36
N ASN A 156 -5.37 -0.53 -9.87
CA ASN A 156 -4.81 -0.61 -8.53
C ASN A 156 -5.86 -0.37 -7.44
N VAL A 157 -6.64 0.71 -7.54
CA VAL A 157 -7.68 1.05 -6.57
C VAL A 157 -8.77 -0.02 -6.55
N ARG A 158 -9.21 -0.49 -7.71
CA ARG A 158 -10.20 -1.57 -7.81
C ARG A 158 -9.73 -2.84 -7.12
N MET A 159 -8.52 -3.28 -7.43
CA MET A 159 -7.96 -4.51 -6.86
C MET A 159 -7.74 -4.36 -5.35
N GLY A 160 -7.19 -3.24 -4.90
CA GLY A 160 -6.99 -2.95 -3.49
C GLY A 160 -8.29 -2.88 -2.70
N CYS A 161 -9.33 -2.23 -3.25
CA CYS A 161 -10.66 -2.19 -2.63
C CYS A 161 -11.31 -3.57 -2.55
N ALA A 162 -11.18 -4.40 -3.59
CA ALA A 162 -11.70 -5.76 -3.57
C ALA A 162 -11.03 -6.62 -2.49
N ILE A 163 -9.71 -6.52 -2.34
CA ILE A 163 -8.95 -7.21 -1.29
C ILE A 163 -9.37 -6.70 0.10
N LEU A 164 -9.49 -5.38 0.29
CA LEU A 164 -9.93 -4.80 1.56
C LEU A 164 -11.34 -5.27 1.93
N ARG A 165 -12.26 -5.24 0.98
CA ARG A 165 -13.65 -5.67 1.16
C ARG A 165 -13.73 -7.14 1.55
N TYR A 166 -12.96 -8.00 0.90
CA TYR A 166 -12.87 -9.40 1.26
C TYR A 166 -12.45 -9.57 2.73
N TYR A 167 -11.40 -8.88 3.18
CA TYR A 167 -10.95 -9.00 4.56
C TYR A 167 -11.92 -8.36 5.56
N LEU A 168 -12.64 -7.30 5.19
CA LEU A 168 -13.74 -6.77 6.02
C LEU A 168 -14.83 -7.81 6.22
N GLY A 169 -15.26 -8.50 5.17
CA GLY A 169 -16.23 -9.61 5.29
C GLY A 169 -15.68 -10.76 6.13
N TYR A 170 -14.44 -11.17 5.89
CA TYR A 170 -13.79 -12.25 6.63
C TYR A 170 -13.68 -11.96 8.14
N GLU A 171 -13.42 -10.73 8.52
CA GLU A 171 -13.30 -10.28 9.91
C GLU A 171 -14.60 -9.69 10.46
N HIS A 172 -15.76 -10.02 9.87
CA HIS A 172 -17.08 -9.55 10.34
C HIS A 172 -17.17 -8.03 10.54
N ASN A 173 -16.57 -7.28 9.63
CA ASN A 173 -16.44 -5.81 9.66
C ASN A 173 -15.57 -5.25 10.79
N ASP A 174 -14.74 -6.08 11.43
CA ASP A 174 -13.67 -5.58 12.29
C ASP A 174 -12.58 -4.94 11.43
N VAL A 175 -12.66 -3.62 11.27
CA VAL A 175 -11.76 -2.84 10.40
C VAL A 175 -10.30 -3.03 10.82
N ARG A 176 -10.02 -3.08 12.12
CA ARG A 176 -8.64 -3.25 12.63
C ARG A 176 -8.04 -4.58 12.21
N LYS A 177 -8.79 -5.67 12.36
CA LYS A 177 -8.34 -7.00 11.94
C LYS A 177 -8.23 -7.10 10.43
N ALA A 178 -9.20 -6.55 9.69
CA ALA A 178 -9.17 -6.50 8.23
C ALA A 178 -7.93 -5.79 7.70
N LEU A 179 -7.57 -4.63 8.27
CA LEU A 179 -6.35 -3.90 7.94
C LEU A 179 -5.07 -4.69 8.27
N ALA A 180 -5.05 -5.40 9.40
CA ALA A 180 -3.92 -6.26 9.74
C ALA A 180 -3.72 -7.39 8.71
N ARG A 181 -4.82 -8.00 8.22
CA ARG A 181 -4.74 -8.99 7.14
C ARG A 181 -4.34 -8.38 5.81
N TYR A 182 -4.87 -7.22 5.47
CA TYR A 182 -4.51 -6.50 4.25
C TYR A 182 -2.99 -6.29 4.16
N ASN A 183 -2.38 -5.87 5.24
CA ASN A 183 -0.92 -5.67 5.34
C ASN A 183 -0.12 -6.97 5.53
N GLY A 184 -0.76 -8.14 5.62
CA GLY A 184 -0.08 -9.40 5.88
C GLY A 184 0.49 -9.55 7.30
N SER A 185 -0.07 -8.83 8.28
CA SER A 185 0.37 -8.82 9.68
C SER A 185 -0.76 -9.12 10.67
N PRO A 186 -1.49 -10.24 10.52
CA PRO A 186 -2.62 -10.56 11.39
C PRO A 186 -2.19 -10.60 12.86
N GLY A 187 -3.03 -10.01 13.72
CA GLY A 187 -2.77 -9.88 15.16
C GLY A 187 -1.88 -8.71 15.57
N LYS A 188 -1.21 -8.02 14.64
CA LYS A 188 -0.43 -6.80 14.92
C LYS A 188 -1.29 -5.55 14.82
N ARG A 189 -0.97 -4.54 15.63
CA ARG A 189 -1.74 -3.29 15.71
C ARG A 189 -1.09 -2.10 15.02
N ASP A 190 0.22 -2.11 14.84
CA ASP A 190 0.99 -0.95 14.36
C ASP A 190 0.50 -0.40 13.03
N TYR A 191 0.28 -1.27 12.06
CA TYR A 191 -0.23 -0.86 10.76
C TYR A 191 -1.70 -0.41 10.81
N PRO A 192 -2.64 -1.19 11.38
CA PRO A 192 -4.00 -0.74 11.55
C PRO A 192 -4.12 0.61 12.26
N ASP A 193 -3.38 0.82 13.34
CA ASP A 193 -3.44 2.06 14.13
C ASP A 193 -2.97 3.27 13.31
N ARG A 194 -1.96 3.11 12.46
CA ARG A 194 -1.53 4.18 11.53
C ARG A 194 -2.63 4.51 10.52
N VAL A 195 -3.27 3.51 9.92
CA VAL A 195 -4.35 3.73 8.95
C VAL A 195 -5.56 4.39 9.62
N LEU A 196 -5.98 3.90 10.80
CA LEU A 196 -7.10 4.46 11.55
C LEU A 196 -6.84 5.90 11.99
N THR A 197 -5.62 6.23 12.41
CA THR A 197 -5.21 7.60 12.71
C THR A 197 -5.27 8.49 11.46
N ALA A 198 -4.80 7.98 10.32
CA ALA A 198 -4.89 8.69 9.06
C ALA A 198 -6.35 8.88 8.62
N TRP A 199 -7.23 7.91 8.87
CA TRP A 199 -8.64 7.98 8.52
C TRP A 199 -9.33 9.19 9.12
N GLY A 200 -9.02 9.56 10.35
CA GLY A 200 -9.53 10.78 10.97
C GLY A 200 -9.29 12.06 10.16
N ARG A 201 -8.29 12.09 9.28
CA ARG A 201 -8.01 13.25 8.40
C ARG A 201 -8.89 13.29 7.15
N TRP A 202 -9.53 12.17 6.81
CA TRP A 202 -10.39 12.02 5.65
C TRP A 202 -11.88 11.97 6.04
N ASN A 203 -12.22 12.23 7.32
CA ASN A 203 -13.58 12.33 7.80
C ASN A 203 -14.36 13.41 7.03
N GLY A 204 -15.65 13.18 6.85
CA GLY A 204 -16.52 13.98 5.97
C GLY A 204 -16.67 13.36 4.59
N ALA A 205 -15.81 12.39 4.21
CA ALA A 205 -16.00 11.56 3.02
C ALA A 205 -16.99 10.42 3.29
N ASP A 206 -17.03 9.95 4.53
CA ASP A 206 -17.83 8.79 4.94
C ASP A 206 -19.32 9.14 5.13
N ASP A 207 -19.61 10.42 5.37
CA ASP A 207 -21.00 10.92 5.53
C ASP A 207 -21.76 10.98 4.20
N LEU A 208 -21.08 10.87 3.07
CA LEU A 208 -21.71 10.87 1.75
C LEU A 208 -22.34 9.50 1.46
N GLY A 209 -23.59 9.33 1.92
CA GLY A 209 -24.39 8.13 1.66
C GLY A 209 -24.10 6.93 2.55
N PHE A 210 -23.34 7.10 3.64
CA PHE A 210 -23.21 6.10 4.69
C PHE A 210 -24.09 6.50 5.89
N PRO A 211 -24.99 5.63 6.37
CA PRO A 211 -25.58 5.84 7.69
C PRO A 211 -24.44 5.84 8.71
N ALA A 212 -24.47 6.81 9.64
CA ALA A 212 -23.53 6.84 10.75
C ALA A 212 -23.48 5.45 11.40
N THR A 213 -22.41 4.71 11.17
CA THR A 213 -22.19 3.47 11.90
C THR A 213 -21.96 3.88 13.34
N ALA A 214 -22.86 3.45 14.20
CA ALA A 214 -22.77 3.66 15.64
C ALA A 214 -21.36 3.30 16.09
N THR A 215 -20.66 4.30 16.61
CA THR A 215 -19.40 4.12 17.32
C THR A 215 -19.74 3.30 18.56
N THR A 216 -19.58 1.97 18.47
CA THR A 216 -19.59 1.12 19.66
C THR A 216 -18.26 1.32 20.36
N HIS A 217 -18.38 1.89 21.55
CA HIS A 217 -17.34 2.07 22.57
C HIS A 217 -16.62 0.78 22.97
#